data_03cc6ea883614406e3a2ddcf50039c5c
#
_entry.id   03cc6ea883614406e3a2ddcf50039c5c
#
_cell.length_a   1.000
_cell.length_b   1.000
_cell.length_c   1.000
_cell.angle_alpha   90.00
_cell.angle_beta   90.00
_cell.angle_gamma   90.00
#
_symmetry.space_group_name_H-M   'P 1'
#
loop_
_entity.id
_entity.type
_entity.pdbx_description
1 polymer ?
#
loop_
_entity_poly.entity_id
_entity_poly.type
_entity_poly.pdbx_seq_one_letter_code
_entity_poly.pdbx_strand_id
1 'polypeptide(L)'
;MKKDLAPQRRSRKNTVVAAMLAAVIVMAFVCLFVGSSNMSLGDAFAALAKKGSSANNRIIWNIRIPRVLAAVIAGAGLSASGLVMQTNLNNPMASPSTLGVSNAAVFGANLSIIAFSGGFLSTGNNVANFAVGANPYATSLMAFIFSTLSILLILGLCRMRSFSPNVVVLAGLAVGAVWTAATTILQFYATDVGLSAAVIWNFGDLGRATYRTDAIMLAAVAAGLIIFSLLSWRYNVLLSGDASAKSMGVNVDALRFVSMLAASVITAVCVSFLGVIGFVGVICPHVTKKLLGQDHRYSIPVSALCGSLLLLLADTLSRSMGSGSALPVGAITSLLGAPFFVAVIFSKKEDGVC
;
A
#
# COMPACT_ATOMS: atom_id res chain seq x y z
N MET A 1 -15.52 -18.15 38.61
CA MET A 1 -16.29 -17.89 37.37
C MET A 1 -15.53 -17.03 36.31
N LYS A 2 -14.20 -17.06 36.25
CA LYS A 2 -13.39 -16.32 35.23
C LYS A 2 -12.55 -17.22 34.31
N LYS A 3 -12.65 -18.55 34.42
CA LYS A 3 -11.80 -19.49 33.65
C LYS A 3 -12.27 -19.76 32.21
N ASP A 4 -13.51 -19.46 31.86
CA ASP A 4 -14.09 -19.85 30.54
C ASP A 4 -14.08 -18.74 29.46
N LEU A 5 -13.59 -17.54 29.79
CA LEU A 5 -13.59 -16.40 28.84
C LEU A 5 -12.42 -16.43 27.85
N ALA A 6 -11.30 -17.06 28.17
CA ALA A 6 -10.11 -17.08 27.33
C ALA A 6 -10.28 -17.95 26.07
N PRO A 7 -10.83 -19.19 26.13
CA PRO A 7 -11.05 -20.00 24.94
C PRO A 7 -12.13 -19.40 24.02
N GLN A 8 -13.20 -18.80 24.57
CA GLN A 8 -14.24 -18.13 23.78
C GLN A 8 -13.71 -16.91 23.03
N ARG A 9 -12.84 -16.10 23.65
CA ARG A 9 -12.18 -14.97 23.00
C ARG A 9 -11.25 -15.41 21.86
N ARG A 10 -10.53 -16.52 22.02
CA ARG A 10 -9.66 -17.09 21.01
C ARG A 10 -10.47 -17.64 19.83
N SER A 11 -11.56 -18.35 20.12
CA SER A 11 -12.49 -18.86 19.09
C SER A 11 -13.05 -17.72 18.25
N ARG A 12 -13.56 -16.65 18.88
CA ARG A 12 -14.08 -15.47 18.18
C ARG A 12 -13.05 -14.82 17.27
N LYS A 13 -11.79 -14.69 17.71
CA LYS A 13 -10.71 -14.12 16.89
C LYS A 13 -10.44 -14.98 15.65
N ASN A 14 -10.37 -16.31 15.80
CA ASN A 14 -10.19 -17.23 14.69
C ASN A 14 -11.36 -17.18 13.70
N THR A 15 -12.59 -17.04 14.18
CA THR A 15 -13.79 -16.87 13.33
C THR A 15 -13.68 -15.58 12.50
N VAL A 16 -13.23 -14.47 13.08
CA VAL A 16 -13.03 -13.21 12.34
C VAL A 16 -11.97 -13.38 11.25
N VAL A 17 -10.84 -14.05 11.54
CA VAL A 17 -9.81 -14.33 10.52
C VAL A 17 -10.40 -15.15 9.36
N ALA A 18 -11.13 -16.22 9.68
CA ALA A 18 -11.75 -17.09 8.66
C ALA A 18 -12.81 -16.34 7.84
N ALA A 19 -13.65 -15.52 8.49
CA ALA A 19 -14.65 -14.70 7.80
C ALA A 19 -14.02 -13.66 6.86
N MET A 20 -12.94 -13.00 7.29
CA MET A 20 -12.21 -12.04 6.46
C MET A 20 -11.54 -12.73 5.27
N LEU A 21 -10.94 -13.91 5.48
CA LEU A 21 -10.35 -14.68 4.40
C LEU A 21 -11.43 -15.10 3.38
N ALA A 22 -12.56 -15.60 3.84
CA ALA A 22 -13.69 -15.94 2.98
C ALA A 22 -14.18 -14.71 2.19
N ALA A 23 -14.31 -13.55 2.84
CA ALA A 23 -14.70 -12.30 2.19
C ALA A 23 -13.71 -11.89 1.08
N VAL A 24 -12.40 -12.00 1.32
CA VAL A 24 -11.37 -11.70 0.31
C VAL A 24 -11.48 -12.66 -0.87
N ILE A 25 -11.66 -13.98 -0.63
CA ILE A 25 -11.81 -14.97 -1.70
C ILE A 25 -13.06 -14.69 -2.54
N VAL A 26 -14.20 -14.46 -1.88
CA VAL A 26 -15.46 -14.14 -2.57
C VAL A 26 -15.32 -12.84 -3.38
N MET A 27 -14.73 -11.79 -2.78
CA MET A 27 -14.56 -10.53 -3.48
C MET A 27 -13.58 -10.64 -4.64
N ALA A 28 -12.46 -11.36 -4.49
CA ALA A 28 -11.52 -11.64 -5.56
C ALA A 28 -12.21 -12.36 -6.72
N PHE A 29 -13.08 -13.32 -6.42
CA PHE A 29 -13.87 -14.01 -7.43
C PHE A 29 -14.85 -13.05 -8.12
N VAL A 30 -15.60 -12.23 -7.39
CA VAL A 30 -16.49 -11.20 -7.95
C VAL A 30 -15.73 -10.25 -8.87
N CYS A 31 -14.52 -9.81 -8.49
CA CYS A 31 -13.68 -8.92 -9.29
C CYS A 31 -13.27 -9.50 -10.65
N LEU A 32 -13.24 -10.82 -10.81
CA LEU A 32 -12.96 -11.45 -12.10
C LEU A 32 -14.13 -11.30 -13.09
N PHE A 33 -15.37 -11.14 -12.60
CA PHE A 33 -16.56 -11.02 -13.42
C PHE A 33 -16.98 -9.57 -13.66
N VAL A 34 -16.73 -8.67 -12.72
CA VAL A 34 -17.03 -7.24 -12.86
C VAL A 34 -15.91 -6.52 -13.59
N GLY A 35 -16.25 -5.73 -14.62
CA GLY A 35 -15.28 -4.93 -15.38
C GLY A 35 -15.93 -4.16 -16.50
N SER A 36 -15.19 -3.26 -17.14
CA SER A 36 -15.64 -2.36 -18.21
C SER A 36 -15.93 -3.05 -19.56
N SER A 37 -15.58 -4.34 -19.72
CA SER A 37 -15.90 -5.10 -20.92
C SER A 37 -17.30 -5.71 -20.82
N ASN A 38 -18.10 -5.60 -21.91
CA ASN A 38 -19.44 -6.18 -22.03
C ASN A 38 -19.38 -7.73 -22.19
N MET A 39 -18.69 -8.40 -21.24
CA MET A 39 -18.57 -9.86 -21.22
C MET A 39 -19.70 -10.44 -20.39
N SER A 40 -20.47 -11.40 -20.96
CA SER A 40 -21.50 -12.10 -20.19
C SER A 40 -20.87 -12.97 -19.10
N LEU A 41 -21.62 -13.28 -18.04
CA LEU A 41 -21.14 -14.18 -16.99
C LEU A 41 -20.73 -15.53 -17.56
N GLY A 42 -21.50 -16.08 -18.51
CA GLY A 42 -21.19 -17.34 -19.18
C GLY A 42 -19.87 -17.31 -19.95
N ASP A 43 -19.61 -16.22 -20.69
CA ASP A 43 -18.34 -16.03 -21.42
C ASP A 43 -17.16 -15.90 -20.45
N ALA A 44 -17.36 -15.25 -19.32
CA ALA A 44 -16.31 -15.11 -18.31
C ALA A 44 -15.95 -16.45 -17.67
N PHE A 45 -16.95 -17.32 -17.38
CA PHE A 45 -16.69 -18.70 -16.91
C PHE A 45 -16.02 -19.55 -17.99
N ALA A 46 -16.45 -19.45 -19.24
CA ALA A 46 -15.83 -20.15 -20.36
C ALA A 46 -14.37 -19.69 -20.55
N ALA A 47 -14.11 -18.37 -20.44
CA ALA A 47 -12.77 -17.81 -20.53
C ALA A 47 -11.86 -18.23 -19.35
N LEU A 48 -12.38 -18.33 -18.15
CA LEU A 48 -11.65 -18.84 -16.99
C LEU A 48 -11.23 -20.31 -17.20
N ALA A 49 -12.09 -21.12 -17.82
CA ALA A 49 -11.79 -22.49 -18.21
C ALA A 49 -10.97 -22.59 -19.51
N LYS A 50 -10.51 -21.45 -20.10
CA LYS A 50 -9.80 -21.36 -21.39
C LYS A 50 -10.60 -21.91 -22.60
N LYS A 51 -11.91 -21.97 -22.45
CA LYS A 51 -12.86 -22.43 -23.51
C LYS A 51 -13.61 -21.27 -24.17
N GLY A 52 -13.35 -20.02 -23.76
CA GLY A 52 -13.93 -18.82 -24.34
C GLY A 52 -13.22 -18.39 -25.63
N SER A 53 -13.68 -17.28 -26.22
CA SER A 53 -13.00 -16.66 -27.37
C SER A 53 -11.57 -16.25 -26.99
N SER A 54 -10.67 -16.15 -27.97
CA SER A 54 -9.28 -15.74 -27.74
C SER A 54 -9.19 -14.36 -27.08
N ALA A 55 -10.10 -13.44 -27.39
CA ALA A 55 -10.19 -12.12 -26.78
C ALA A 55 -10.59 -12.22 -25.29
N ASN A 56 -11.64 -12.97 -24.97
CA ASN A 56 -12.12 -13.15 -23.61
C ASN A 56 -11.09 -13.86 -22.73
N ASN A 57 -10.42 -14.89 -23.28
CA ASN A 57 -9.32 -15.57 -22.58
C ASN A 57 -8.17 -14.60 -22.25
N ARG A 58 -7.78 -13.73 -23.19
CA ARG A 58 -6.75 -12.70 -22.94
C ARG A 58 -7.18 -11.72 -21.85
N ILE A 59 -8.43 -11.26 -21.87
CA ILE A 59 -8.95 -10.32 -20.87
C ILE A 59 -8.88 -10.94 -19.46
N ILE A 60 -9.36 -12.18 -19.31
CA ILE A 60 -9.37 -12.86 -18.00
C ILE A 60 -7.96 -13.14 -17.53
N TRP A 61 -7.14 -13.81 -18.34
CA TRP A 61 -5.84 -14.33 -17.90
C TRP A 61 -4.74 -13.26 -17.87
N ASN A 62 -4.71 -12.32 -18.81
CA ASN A 62 -3.61 -11.37 -18.92
C ASN A 62 -3.91 -10.00 -18.30
N ILE A 63 -5.19 -9.70 -18.03
CA ILE A 63 -5.57 -8.39 -17.47
C ILE A 63 -6.22 -8.57 -16.10
N ARG A 64 -7.32 -9.35 -15.99
CA ARG A 64 -8.11 -9.37 -14.75
C ARG A 64 -7.42 -10.15 -13.63
N ILE A 65 -6.85 -11.32 -13.91
CA ILE A 65 -6.19 -12.12 -12.87
C ILE A 65 -4.98 -11.40 -12.28
N PRO A 66 -4.00 -10.88 -13.06
CA PRO A 66 -2.90 -10.10 -12.49
C PRO A 66 -3.39 -8.91 -11.67
N ARG A 67 -4.39 -8.18 -12.16
CA ARG A 67 -4.97 -7.03 -11.46
C ARG A 67 -5.57 -7.40 -10.10
N VAL A 68 -6.31 -8.51 -10.02
CA VAL A 68 -6.87 -9.03 -8.76
C VAL A 68 -5.77 -9.50 -7.81
N LEU A 69 -4.74 -10.19 -8.32
CA LEU A 69 -3.58 -10.61 -7.52
C LEU A 69 -2.84 -9.38 -6.96
N ALA A 70 -2.59 -8.38 -7.79
CA ALA A 70 -1.98 -7.12 -7.34
C ALA A 70 -2.78 -6.44 -6.22
N ALA A 71 -4.12 -6.40 -6.34
CA ALA A 71 -5.00 -5.83 -5.31
C ALA A 71 -4.86 -6.58 -3.98
N VAL A 72 -4.86 -7.92 -4.02
CA VAL A 72 -4.70 -8.75 -2.81
C VAL A 72 -3.32 -8.55 -2.19
N ILE A 73 -2.26 -8.64 -2.99
CA ILE A 73 -0.87 -8.58 -2.52
C ILE A 73 -0.54 -7.18 -1.98
N ALA A 74 -0.79 -6.13 -2.78
CA ALA A 74 -0.49 -4.77 -2.37
C ALA A 74 -1.36 -4.31 -1.21
N GLY A 75 -2.64 -4.67 -1.20
CA GLY A 75 -3.55 -4.39 -0.08
C GLY A 75 -3.05 -4.98 1.23
N ALA A 76 -2.66 -6.26 1.20
CA ALA A 76 -2.09 -6.94 2.35
C ALA A 76 -0.80 -6.25 2.84
N GLY A 77 0.12 -5.97 1.94
CA GLY A 77 1.40 -5.36 2.26
C GLY A 77 1.27 -3.95 2.82
N LEU A 78 0.53 -3.08 2.15
CA LEU A 78 0.34 -1.68 2.57
C LEU A 78 -0.39 -1.57 3.92
N SER A 79 -1.41 -2.40 4.13
CA SER A 79 -2.16 -2.41 5.38
C SER A 79 -1.33 -2.93 6.55
N ALA A 80 -0.65 -4.06 6.40
CA ALA A 80 0.22 -4.60 7.46
C ALA A 80 1.38 -3.65 7.78
N SER A 81 1.98 -3.02 6.77
CA SER A 81 3.00 -1.99 6.94
C SER A 81 2.49 -0.80 7.75
N GLY A 82 1.27 -0.36 7.46
CA GLY A 82 0.61 0.69 8.22
C GLY A 82 0.37 0.32 9.68
N LEU A 83 -0.13 -0.90 9.96
CA LEU A 83 -0.35 -1.39 11.32
C LEU A 83 0.93 -1.37 12.17
N VAL A 84 2.01 -1.89 11.59
CA VAL A 84 3.31 -1.96 12.26
C VAL A 84 3.89 -0.55 12.47
N MET A 85 3.77 0.35 11.50
CA MET A 85 4.18 1.75 11.65
C MET A 85 3.40 2.47 12.74
N GLN A 86 2.08 2.32 12.78
CA GLN A 86 1.22 2.90 13.81
C GLN A 86 1.61 2.44 15.21
N THR A 87 2.00 1.18 15.36
CA THR A 87 2.43 0.63 16.65
C THR A 87 3.80 1.17 17.05
N ASN A 88 4.77 1.16 16.14
CA ASN A 88 6.12 1.62 16.42
C ASN A 88 6.21 3.12 16.75
N LEU A 89 5.35 3.92 16.11
CA LEU A 89 5.31 5.37 16.29
C LEU A 89 4.25 5.83 17.31
N ASN A 90 3.51 4.89 17.89
CA ASN A 90 2.37 5.17 18.77
C ASN A 90 1.46 6.28 18.19
N ASN A 91 1.24 6.25 16.88
CA ASN A 91 0.50 7.25 16.14
C ASN A 91 -0.46 6.55 15.17
N PRO A 92 -1.79 6.69 15.34
CA PRO A 92 -2.78 6.03 14.48
C PRO A 92 -2.78 6.52 13.03
N MET A 93 -2.13 7.65 12.76
CA MET A 93 -2.02 8.23 11.41
C MET A 93 -0.73 7.83 10.68
N ALA A 94 0.17 7.13 11.35
CA ALA A 94 1.45 6.75 10.75
C ALA A 94 1.25 5.66 9.67
N SER A 95 1.91 5.89 8.55
CA SER A 95 2.05 4.92 7.45
C SER A 95 3.35 5.21 6.70
N PRO A 96 3.90 4.27 5.92
CA PRO A 96 5.09 4.56 5.11
C PRO A 96 4.86 5.71 4.12
N SER A 97 3.65 5.87 3.60
CA SER A 97 3.29 6.96 2.69
C SER A 97 3.35 8.32 3.39
N THR A 98 2.91 8.43 4.65
CA THR A 98 2.96 9.68 5.42
C THR A 98 4.39 10.07 5.83
N LEU A 99 5.33 9.14 5.78
CA LEU A 99 6.76 9.38 6.03
C LEU A 99 7.55 9.76 4.77
N GLY A 100 6.88 10.10 3.65
CA GLY A 100 7.54 10.59 2.45
C GLY A 100 8.11 9.51 1.52
N VAL A 101 7.94 8.22 1.82
CA VAL A 101 8.39 7.11 0.95
C VAL A 101 7.70 7.17 -0.42
N SER A 102 6.39 7.47 -0.44
CA SER A 102 5.64 7.63 -1.69
C SER A 102 6.07 8.87 -2.48
N ASN A 103 6.40 9.99 -1.82
CA ASN A 103 6.86 11.19 -2.48
C ASN A 103 8.22 10.96 -3.19
N ALA A 104 9.10 10.21 -2.55
CA ALA A 104 10.37 9.79 -3.15
C ALA A 104 10.17 8.86 -4.35
N ALA A 105 9.21 7.91 -4.27
CA ALA A 105 8.85 7.08 -5.41
C ALA A 105 8.34 7.90 -6.59
N VAL A 106 7.49 8.89 -6.32
CA VAL A 106 6.98 9.86 -7.32
C VAL A 106 8.14 10.61 -7.97
N PHE A 107 9.07 11.13 -7.17
CA PHE A 107 10.26 11.80 -7.71
C PHE A 107 11.07 10.88 -8.63
N GLY A 108 11.39 9.66 -8.16
CA GLY A 108 12.16 8.69 -8.94
C GLY A 108 11.49 8.31 -10.26
N ALA A 109 10.18 8.09 -10.24
CA ALA A 109 9.40 7.81 -11.45
C ALA A 109 9.37 8.99 -12.42
N ASN A 110 9.12 10.20 -11.90
CA ASN A 110 9.12 11.42 -12.70
C ASN A 110 10.51 11.67 -13.30
N LEU A 111 11.58 11.43 -12.55
CA LEU A 111 12.95 11.53 -13.06
C LEU A 111 13.17 10.57 -14.24
N SER A 112 12.69 9.32 -14.13
CA SER A 112 12.76 8.37 -15.23
C SER A 112 11.97 8.85 -16.46
N ILE A 113 10.73 9.29 -16.26
CA ILE A 113 9.81 9.67 -17.34
C ILE A 113 10.29 10.98 -18.00
N ILE A 114 10.64 11.99 -17.22
CA ILE A 114 10.95 13.32 -17.73
C ILE A 114 12.41 13.38 -18.22
N ALA A 115 13.37 12.94 -17.38
CA ALA A 115 14.79 13.11 -17.72
C ALA A 115 15.32 12.04 -18.66
N PHE A 116 14.93 10.77 -18.50
CA PHE A 116 15.54 9.65 -19.21
C PHE A 116 14.70 9.13 -20.39
N SER A 117 13.42 9.51 -20.48
CA SER A 117 12.54 9.07 -21.57
C SER A 117 12.24 10.17 -22.60
N GLY A 118 13.01 11.26 -22.62
CA GLY A 118 12.84 12.34 -23.60
C GLY A 118 11.69 13.32 -23.29
N GLY A 119 11.26 13.37 -22.03
CA GLY A 119 10.22 14.30 -21.57
C GLY A 119 10.73 15.68 -21.15
N PHE A 120 12.01 16.02 -21.35
CA PHE A 120 12.56 17.36 -21.07
C PHE A 120 12.29 18.35 -22.21
N LEU A 121 12.04 19.61 -21.86
CA LEU A 121 11.86 20.72 -22.82
C LEU A 121 13.01 20.85 -23.83
N SER A 122 14.24 20.55 -23.38
CA SER A 122 15.45 20.60 -24.23
C SER A 122 15.46 19.57 -25.37
N THR A 123 14.68 18.49 -25.26
CA THR A 123 14.57 17.44 -26.31
C THR A 123 13.45 17.68 -27.30
N GLY A 124 12.67 18.73 -27.12
CA GLY A 124 11.50 19.08 -27.96
C GLY A 124 10.29 18.19 -27.73
N ASN A 125 9.13 18.63 -28.19
CA ASN A 125 7.85 17.93 -28.05
C ASN A 125 7.67 16.80 -29.11
N ASN A 126 8.63 15.89 -29.20
CA ASN A 126 8.52 14.78 -30.12
C ASN A 126 7.95 13.53 -29.44
N VAL A 127 6.65 13.27 -29.66
CA VAL A 127 5.91 12.15 -29.08
C VAL A 127 6.52 10.80 -29.46
N ALA A 128 7.09 10.67 -30.66
CA ALA A 128 7.68 9.43 -31.12
C ALA A 128 8.97 9.10 -30.31
N ASN A 129 9.82 10.09 -30.04
CA ASN A 129 11.01 9.93 -29.23
C ASN A 129 10.66 9.56 -27.79
N PHE A 130 9.61 10.18 -27.22
CA PHE A 130 9.11 9.84 -25.89
C PHE A 130 8.62 8.39 -25.83
N ALA A 131 7.83 7.94 -26.79
CA ALA A 131 7.27 6.59 -26.81
C ALA A 131 8.37 5.50 -26.90
N VAL A 132 9.46 5.76 -27.62
CA VAL A 132 10.61 4.83 -27.74
C VAL A 132 11.45 4.79 -26.47
N GLY A 133 11.61 5.92 -25.76
CA GLY A 133 12.40 6.02 -24.53
C GLY A 133 11.70 5.51 -23.26
N ALA A 134 10.38 5.43 -23.25
CA ALA A 134 9.61 5.10 -22.05
C ALA A 134 9.71 3.61 -21.70
N ASN A 135 10.54 3.27 -20.72
CA ASN A 135 10.68 1.91 -20.20
C ASN A 135 10.00 1.77 -18.82
N PRO A 136 8.87 1.01 -18.70
CA PRO A 136 8.17 0.85 -17.43
C PRO A 136 9.01 0.26 -16.31
N TYR A 137 9.93 -0.64 -16.65
CA TYR A 137 10.81 -1.25 -15.65
C TYR A 137 11.85 -0.27 -15.12
N ALA A 138 12.40 0.61 -15.98
CA ALA A 138 13.32 1.66 -15.56
C ALA A 138 12.60 2.65 -14.62
N THR A 139 11.36 3.03 -14.94
CA THR A 139 10.53 3.89 -14.10
C THR A 139 10.27 3.25 -12.73
N SER A 140 9.89 1.97 -12.71
CA SER A 140 9.69 1.25 -11.45
C SER A 140 10.98 1.11 -10.64
N LEU A 141 12.11 0.86 -11.30
CA LEU A 141 13.41 0.76 -10.63
C LEU A 141 13.80 2.11 -9.99
N MET A 142 13.66 3.23 -10.72
CA MET A 142 13.96 4.55 -10.19
C MET A 142 13.02 4.90 -9.02
N ALA A 143 11.73 4.62 -9.12
CA ALA A 143 10.79 4.80 -8.02
C ALA A 143 11.20 4.00 -6.77
N PHE A 144 11.64 2.75 -6.95
CA PHE A 144 12.13 1.90 -5.87
C PHE A 144 13.42 2.42 -5.24
N ILE A 145 14.41 2.83 -6.06
CA ILE A 145 15.69 3.36 -5.57
C ILE A 145 15.47 4.60 -4.70
N PHE A 146 14.71 5.57 -5.20
CA PHE A 146 14.48 6.81 -4.45
C PHE A 146 13.63 6.61 -3.20
N SER A 147 12.63 5.74 -3.22
CA SER A 147 11.89 5.39 -2.01
C SER A 147 12.77 4.70 -0.96
N THR A 148 13.66 3.81 -1.39
CA THR A 148 14.61 3.14 -0.49
C THR A 148 15.63 4.14 0.04
N LEU A 149 16.14 5.04 -0.78
CA LEU A 149 17.02 6.11 -0.34
C LEU A 149 16.34 7.01 0.69
N SER A 150 15.09 7.38 0.47
CA SER A 150 14.31 8.21 1.39
C SER A 150 14.21 7.58 2.78
N ILE A 151 13.85 6.29 2.86
CA ILE A 151 13.76 5.64 4.18
C ILE A 151 15.11 5.50 4.85
N LEU A 152 16.17 5.21 4.10
CA LEU A 152 17.52 5.14 4.67
C LEU A 152 17.98 6.51 5.22
N LEU A 153 17.65 7.61 4.52
CA LEU A 153 17.89 8.97 5.01
C LEU A 153 17.13 9.25 6.30
N ILE A 154 15.84 8.93 6.34
CA ILE A 154 15.01 9.12 7.54
C ILE A 154 15.55 8.31 8.72
N LEU A 155 15.84 7.01 8.51
CA LEU A 155 16.38 6.15 9.55
C LEU A 155 17.77 6.61 10.01
N GLY A 156 18.62 7.11 9.09
CA GLY A 156 19.90 7.71 9.40
C GLY A 156 19.78 8.94 10.29
N LEU A 157 18.87 9.87 9.94
CA LEU A 157 18.58 11.06 10.76
C LEU A 157 18.05 10.70 12.15
N CYS A 158 17.16 9.72 12.21
CA CYS A 158 16.61 9.23 13.48
C CYS A 158 17.68 8.60 14.39
N ARG A 159 18.65 7.90 13.80
CA ARG A 159 19.75 7.30 14.56
C ARG A 159 20.65 8.35 15.24
N MET A 160 20.77 9.54 14.64
CA MET A 160 21.57 10.64 15.23
C MET A 160 20.92 11.33 16.43
N ARG A 161 19.57 11.24 16.58
CA ARG A 161 18.79 11.99 17.58
C ARG A 161 17.91 11.13 18.48
N SER A 162 18.19 9.84 18.64
CA SER A 162 17.32 8.83 19.25
C SER A 162 16.05 8.54 18.42
N PHE A 163 15.66 7.25 18.37
CA PHE A 163 14.48 6.78 17.63
C PHE A 163 13.14 7.16 18.30
N SER A 164 12.95 8.45 18.66
CA SER A 164 11.67 8.85 19.21
C SER A 164 10.61 8.99 18.10
N PRO A 165 9.35 8.63 18.35
CA PRO A 165 8.25 8.74 17.38
C PRO A 165 8.13 10.12 16.73
N ASN A 166 8.29 11.19 17.52
CA ASN A 166 8.19 12.56 17.05
C ASN A 166 9.30 12.92 16.06
N VAL A 167 10.54 12.49 16.34
CA VAL A 167 11.69 12.73 15.43
C VAL A 167 11.48 12.02 14.10
N VAL A 168 10.97 10.79 14.12
CA VAL A 168 10.68 10.04 12.89
C VAL A 168 9.63 10.73 12.03
N VAL A 169 8.54 11.20 12.64
CA VAL A 169 7.46 11.89 11.92
C VAL A 169 7.96 13.21 11.32
N LEU A 170 8.71 14.02 12.10
CA LEU A 170 9.27 15.28 11.62
C LEU A 170 10.30 15.07 10.51
N ALA A 171 11.19 14.08 10.65
CA ALA A 171 12.15 13.73 9.61
C ALA A 171 11.44 13.27 8.32
N GLY A 172 10.39 12.46 8.46
CA GLY A 172 9.58 12.01 7.33
C GLY A 172 8.90 13.16 6.60
N LEU A 173 8.29 14.09 7.33
CA LEU A 173 7.67 15.30 6.75
C LEU A 173 8.70 16.16 6.02
N ALA A 174 9.85 16.42 6.64
CA ALA A 174 10.90 17.25 6.04
C ALA A 174 11.48 16.62 4.77
N VAL A 175 11.85 15.33 4.81
CA VAL A 175 12.36 14.59 3.64
C VAL A 175 11.29 14.48 2.55
N GLY A 176 10.03 14.25 2.93
CA GLY A 176 8.89 14.23 2.01
C GLY A 176 8.68 15.56 1.30
N ALA A 177 8.81 16.68 2.01
CA ALA A 177 8.73 18.02 1.42
C ALA A 177 9.85 18.27 0.41
N VAL A 178 11.09 17.82 0.70
CA VAL A 178 12.22 17.92 -0.25
C VAL A 178 11.90 17.15 -1.54
N TRP A 179 11.39 15.91 -1.45
CA TRP A 179 11.05 15.15 -2.64
C TRP A 179 9.90 15.77 -3.45
N THR A 180 8.91 16.34 -2.75
CA THR A 180 7.81 17.07 -3.41
C THR A 180 8.33 18.29 -4.16
N ALA A 181 9.17 19.12 -3.54
CA ALA A 181 9.79 20.27 -4.17
C ALA A 181 10.66 19.88 -5.38
N ALA A 182 11.49 18.82 -5.22
CA ALA A 182 12.30 18.31 -6.31
C ALA A 182 11.45 17.80 -7.50
N THR A 183 10.32 17.14 -7.21
CA THR A 183 9.35 16.71 -8.23
C THR A 183 8.76 17.90 -8.97
N THR A 184 8.35 18.93 -8.25
CA THR A 184 7.76 20.13 -8.84
C THR A 184 8.77 20.87 -9.75
N ILE A 185 10.04 20.99 -9.32
CA ILE A 185 11.11 21.57 -10.13
C ILE A 185 11.33 20.75 -11.41
N LEU A 186 11.35 19.42 -11.30
CA LEU A 186 11.52 18.54 -12.43
C LEU A 186 10.35 18.66 -13.44
N GLN A 187 9.12 18.74 -12.93
CA GLN A 187 7.91 18.91 -13.74
C GLN A 187 7.86 20.28 -14.43
N PHE A 188 8.43 21.32 -13.84
CA PHE A 188 8.52 22.65 -14.46
C PHE A 188 9.34 22.64 -15.76
N TYR A 189 10.34 21.78 -15.85
CA TYR A 189 11.16 21.62 -17.06
C TYR A 189 10.66 20.51 -18.01
N ALA A 190 9.51 19.93 -17.74
CA ALA A 190 8.94 18.85 -18.55
C ALA A 190 8.22 19.41 -19.79
N THR A 191 8.22 18.61 -20.86
CA THR A 191 7.30 18.80 -22.01
C THR A 191 5.87 18.46 -21.57
N ASP A 192 4.85 18.92 -22.32
CA ASP A 192 3.45 18.58 -22.05
C ASP A 192 3.22 17.07 -22.04
N VAL A 193 3.84 16.34 -22.95
CA VAL A 193 3.78 14.88 -23.03
C VAL A 193 4.45 14.23 -21.81
N GLY A 194 5.63 14.68 -21.45
CA GLY A 194 6.36 14.20 -20.28
C GLY A 194 5.61 14.49 -18.98
N LEU A 195 5.06 15.69 -18.85
CA LEU A 195 4.26 16.08 -17.69
C LEU A 195 2.99 15.23 -17.57
N SER A 196 2.24 15.05 -18.66
CA SER A 196 1.04 14.21 -18.67
C SER A 196 1.34 12.78 -18.30
N ALA A 197 2.41 12.18 -18.82
CA ALA A 197 2.82 10.83 -18.49
C ALA A 197 3.24 10.71 -17.01
N ALA A 198 3.96 11.69 -16.47
CA ALA A 198 4.37 11.76 -15.07
C ALA A 198 3.16 11.86 -14.13
N VAL A 199 2.17 12.71 -14.46
CA VAL A 199 0.92 12.86 -13.69
C VAL A 199 0.11 11.57 -13.71
N ILE A 200 -0.05 10.93 -14.88
CA ILE A 200 -0.74 9.64 -15.02
C ILE A 200 -0.05 8.54 -14.20
N TRP A 201 1.30 8.58 -14.12
CA TRP A 201 2.02 7.62 -13.30
C TRP A 201 1.72 7.79 -11.80
N ASN A 202 1.55 9.02 -11.34
CA ASN A 202 1.22 9.32 -9.93
C ASN A 202 -0.15 8.77 -9.52
N PHE A 203 -1.05 8.56 -10.47
CA PHE A 203 -2.33 7.92 -10.22
C PHE A 203 -2.13 6.42 -10.01
N GLY A 204 -2.41 5.90 -8.84
CA GLY A 204 -2.32 4.46 -8.59
C GLY A 204 -3.22 3.67 -9.54
N ASP A 205 -2.66 2.69 -10.25
CA ASP A 205 -3.39 1.83 -11.19
C ASP A 205 -2.95 0.37 -11.07
N LEU A 206 -3.87 -0.48 -10.66
CA LEU A 206 -3.68 -1.92 -10.60
C LEU A 206 -3.62 -2.58 -12.00
N GLY A 207 -4.04 -1.89 -13.04
CA GLY A 207 -3.97 -2.38 -14.43
C GLY A 207 -2.54 -2.48 -14.98
N ARG A 208 -1.56 -1.89 -14.30
CA ARG A 208 -0.12 -2.03 -14.64
C ARG A 208 0.47 -3.38 -14.21
N ALA A 209 -0.25 -4.11 -13.39
CA ALA A 209 0.22 -5.38 -12.84
C ALA A 209 0.36 -6.45 -13.93
N THR A 210 1.41 -7.24 -13.80
CA THR A 210 1.69 -8.43 -14.60
C THR A 210 2.07 -9.56 -13.66
N TYR A 211 1.99 -10.81 -14.09
CA TYR A 211 2.40 -11.94 -13.26
C TYR A 211 3.83 -11.82 -12.72
N ARG A 212 4.75 -11.20 -13.49
CA ARG A 212 6.14 -10.98 -13.06
C ARG A 212 6.20 -9.94 -11.92
N THR A 213 5.50 -8.82 -12.07
CA THR A 213 5.46 -7.78 -11.03
C THR A 213 4.73 -8.26 -9.77
N ASP A 214 3.67 -9.06 -9.94
CA ASP A 214 2.93 -9.68 -8.84
C ASP A 214 3.81 -10.66 -8.05
N ALA A 215 4.64 -11.46 -8.74
CA ALA A 215 5.58 -12.38 -8.09
C ALA A 215 6.63 -11.61 -7.25
N ILE A 216 7.16 -10.50 -7.77
CA ILE A 216 8.11 -9.64 -7.02
C ILE A 216 7.43 -9.02 -5.81
N MET A 217 6.23 -8.44 -5.99
CA MET A 217 5.45 -7.87 -4.89
C MET A 217 5.11 -8.95 -3.84
N LEU A 218 4.68 -10.13 -4.28
CA LEU A 218 4.36 -11.25 -3.39
C LEU A 218 5.56 -11.67 -2.55
N ALA A 219 6.74 -11.78 -3.15
CA ALA A 219 7.97 -12.13 -2.44
C ALA A 219 8.30 -11.09 -1.36
N ALA A 220 8.25 -9.79 -1.69
CA ALA A 220 8.51 -8.71 -0.75
C ALA A 220 7.46 -8.64 0.38
N VAL A 221 6.18 -8.75 0.03
CA VAL A 221 5.07 -8.71 1.00
C VAL A 221 5.10 -9.93 1.91
N ALA A 222 5.30 -11.14 1.36
CA ALA A 222 5.39 -12.37 2.15
C ALA A 222 6.58 -12.33 3.14
N ALA A 223 7.76 -11.93 2.67
CA ALA A 223 8.93 -11.75 3.53
C ALA A 223 8.64 -10.75 4.67
N GLY A 224 8.04 -9.62 4.35
CA GLY A 224 7.67 -8.62 5.36
C GLY A 224 6.61 -9.12 6.35
N LEU A 225 5.56 -9.80 5.89
CA LEU A 225 4.54 -10.39 6.76
C LEU A 225 5.13 -11.46 7.70
N ILE A 226 6.09 -12.25 7.22
CA ILE A 226 6.84 -13.21 8.05
C ILE A 226 7.62 -12.45 9.13
N ILE A 227 8.38 -11.42 8.77
CA ILE A 227 9.12 -10.58 9.73
C ILE A 227 8.17 -9.99 10.77
N PHE A 228 7.05 -9.39 10.35
CA PHE A 228 6.08 -8.80 11.26
C PHE A 228 5.44 -9.84 12.18
N SER A 229 5.15 -11.03 11.68
CA SER A 229 4.58 -12.13 12.46
C SER A 229 5.56 -12.64 13.52
N LEU A 230 6.83 -12.79 13.18
CA LEU A 230 7.90 -13.16 14.11
C LEU A 230 8.12 -12.11 15.20
N LEU A 231 7.92 -10.83 14.88
CA LEU A 231 8.05 -9.71 15.82
C LEU A 231 6.75 -9.41 16.59
N SER A 232 5.66 -10.12 16.32
CA SER A 232 4.32 -9.82 16.87
C SER A 232 4.29 -9.74 18.40
N TRP A 233 5.03 -10.61 19.09
CA TRP A 233 5.16 -10.55 20.55
C TRP A 233 5.83 -9.24 21.02
N ARG A 234 6.90 -8.81 20.33
CA ARG A 234 7.62 -7.58 20.67
C ARG A 234 6.76 -6.34 20.45
N TYR A 235 5.90 -6.34 19.43
CA TYR A 235 4.92 -5.26 19.24
C TYR A 235 3.88 -5.22 20.36
N ASN A 236 3.42 -6.38 20.85
CA ASN A 236 2.49 -6.43 21.97
C ASN A 236 3.13 -5.88 23.26
N VAL A 237 4.40 -6.16 23.48
CA VAL A 237 5.16 -5.61 24.60
C VAL A 237 5.35 -4.09 24.43
N LEU A 238 5.60 -3.60 23.22
CA LEU A 238 5.79 -2.18 22.94
C LEU A 238 4.53 -1.35 23.24
N LEU A 239 3.33 -1.94 23.21
CA LEU A 239 2.10 -1.26 23.60
C LEU A 239 2.07 -0.79 25.06
N SER A 240 2.89 -1.40 25.94
CA SER A 240 3.03 -0.98 27.34
C SER A 240 3.95 0.24 27.53
N GLY A 241 4.48 0.78 26.43
CA GLY A 241 5.42 1.90 26.42
C GLY A 241 6.89 1.49 26.37
N ASP A 242 7.74 2.41 25.94
CA ASP A 242 9.17 2.16 25.68
C ASP A 242 9.94 1.69 26.91
N ALA A 243 9.70 2.33 28.06
CA ALA A 243 10.38 1.99 29.31
C ALA A 243 10.04 0.56 29.77
N SER A 244 8.74 0.21 29.72
CA SER A 244 8.27 -1.13 30.05
C SER A 244 8.79 -2.18 29.07
N ALA A 245 8.84 -1.85 27.77
CA ALA A 245 9.37 -2.76 26.77
C ALA A 245 10.87 -3.04 26.97
N LYS A 246 11.65 -2.02 27.30
CA LYS A 246 13.09 -2.16 27.61
C LYS A 246 13.33 -3.00 28.86
N SER A 247 12.52 -2.83 29.92
CA SER A 247 12.64 -3.63 31.14
C SER A 247 12.29 -5.12 30.92
N MET A 248 11.44 -5.42 29.92
CA MET A 248 11.13 -6.78 29.47
C MET A 248 12.16 -7.34 28.45
N GLY A 249 13.29 -6.68 28.24
CA GLY A 249 14.37 -7.14 27.36
C GLY A 249 14.17 -6.86 25.86
N VAL A 250 13.20 -6.01 25.48
CA VAL A 250 13.00 -5.64 24.07
C VAL A 250 13.91 -4.47 23.71
N ASN A 251 14.78 -4.66 22.72
CA ASN A 251 15.51 -3.55 22.12
C ASN A 251 14.58 -2.75 21.20
N VAL A 252 14.01 -1.66 21.76
CA VAL A 252 12.99 -0.83 21.10
C VAL A 252 13.55 -0.15 19.84
N ASP A 253 14.80 0.31 19.88
CA ASP A 253 15.42 1.01 18.74
C ASP A 253 15.66 0.06 17.56
N ALA A 254 16.16 -1.15 17.84
CA ALA A 254 16.32 -2.18 16.81
C ALA A 254 14.97 -2.66 16.27
N LEU A 255 13.95 -2.81 17.13
CA LEU A 255 12.60 -3.17 16.72
C LEU A 255 12.02 -2.13 15.77
N ARG A 256 12.11 -0.84 16.11
CA ARG A 256 11.66 0.27 15.26
C ARG A 256 12.40 0.30 13.93
N PHE A 257 13.73 0.20 13.97
CA PHE A 257 14.55 0.20 12.76
C PHE A 257 14.14 -0.90 11.78
N VAL A 258 14.13 -2.15 12.22
CA VAL A 258 13.80 -3.31 11.38
C VAL A 258 12.37 -3.22 10.86
N SER A 259 11.43 -2.85 11.73
CA SER A 259 10.01 -2.76 11.38
C SER A 259 9.74 -1.67 10.35
N MET A 260 10.32 -0.49 10.54
CA MET A 260 10.16 0.64 9.64
C MET A 260 10.83 0.39 8.29
N LEU A 261 12.02 -0.22 8.30
CA LEU A 261 12.70 -0.62 7.07
C LEU A 261 11.86 -1.62 6.28
N ALA A 262 11.40 -2.70 6.91
CA ALA A 262 10.58 -3.71 6.26
C ALA A 262 9.26 -3.14 5.72
N ALA A 263 8.55 -2.32 6.51
CA ALA A 263 7.31 -1.67 6.10
C ALA A 263 7.51 -0.72 4.91
N SER A 264 8.63 0.02 4.90
CA SER A 264 8.95 0.93 3.81
C SER A 264 9.39 0.21 2.54
N VAL A 265 10.13 -0.89 2.65
CA VAL A 265 10.51 -1.73 1.50
C VAL A 265 9.28 -2.34 0.85
N ILE A 266 8.33 -2.89 1.63
CA ILE A 266 7.05 -3.38 1.10
C ILE A 266 6.34 -2.26 0.32
N THR A 267 6.22 -1.09 0.93
CA THR A 267 5.55 0.05 0.31
C THR A 267 6.28 0.52 -0.94
N ALA A 268 7.61 0.62 -0.90
CA ALA A 268 8.43 1.00 -2.04
C ALA A 268 8.23 0.05 -3.23
N VAL A 269 8.22 -1.27 -2.99
CA VAL A 269 7.95 -2.27 -4.03
C VAL A 269 6.54 -2.13 -4.59
N CYS A 270 5.52 -2.02 -3.75
CA CYS A 270 4.13 -1.87 -4.21
C CYS A 270 3.93 -0.58 -5.01
N VAL A 271 4.42 0.56 -4.51
CA VAL A 271 4.27 1.86 -5.17
C VAL A 271 5.07 1.93 -6.47
N SER A 272 6.24 1.30 -6.54
CA SER A 272 7.08 1.32 -7.75
C SER A 272 6.43 0.65 -8.96
N PHE A 273 5.58 -0.35 -8.74
CA PHE A 273 4.87 -1.04 -9.82
C PHE A 273 3.46 -0.47 -10.07
N LEU A 274 2.76 -0.09 -9.01
CA LEU A 274 1.34 0.26 -9.09
C LEU A 274 1.09 1.78 -9.06
N GLY A 275 2.10 2.61 -8.77
CA GLY A 275 1.93 4.03 -8.49
C GLY A 275 1.43 4.27 -7.07
N VAL A 276 1.04 5.51 -6.77
CA VAL A 276 0.68 5.91 -5.41
C VAL A 276 -0.71 5.40 -5.02
N ILE A 277 -0.77 4.61 -3.96
CA ILE A 277 -2.02 4.13 -3.35
C ILE A 277 -2.04 4.63 -1.90
N GLY A 278 -2.96 5.54 -1.60
CA GLY A 278 -3.08 6.16 -0.30
C GLY A 278 -4.09 5.48 0.62
N PHE A 279 -4.06 5.84 1.91
CA PHE A 279 -5.04 5.53 2.95
C PHE A 279 -5.20 4.05 3.36
N VAL A 280 -4.84 3.06 2.55
CA VAL A 280 -4.94 1.62 2.90
C VAL A 280 -4.22 1.31 4.21
N GLY A 281 -2.98 1.81 4.36
CA GLY A 281 -2.17 1.64 5.57
C GLY A 281 -2.63 2.44 6.79
N VAL A 282 -3.65 3.28 6.65
CA VAL A 282 -4.22 4.05 7.77
C VAL A 282 -5.57 3.48 8.18
N ILE A 283 -6.46 3.25 7.22
CA ILE A 283 -7.84 2.80 7.46
C ILE A 283 -7.88 1.37 7.99
N CYS A 284 -7.25 0.44 7.26
CA CYS A 284 -7.38 -0.99 7.54
C CYS A 284 -6.85 -1.39 8.92
N PRO A 285 -5.68 -0.87 9.40
CA PRO A 285 -5.26 -1.09 10.76
C PRO A 285 -6.24 -0.57 11.81
N HIS A 286 -6.86 0.58 11.56
CA HIS A 286 -7.84 1.14 12.48
C HIS A 286 -9.08 0.25 12.61
N VAL A 287 -9.66 -0.18 11.46
CA VAL A 287 -10.77 -1.14 11.42
C VAL A 287 -10.41 -2.44 12.15
N THR A 288 -9.21 -2.96 11.88
CA THR A 288 -8.72 -4.18 12.51
C THR A 288 -8.61 -4.06 14.02
N LYS A 289 -8.04 -2.96 14.53
CA LYS A 289 -7.94 -2.70 15.97
C LYS A 289 -9.32 -2.60 16.64
N LYS A 290 -10.31 -2.04 15.96
CA LYS A 290 -11.69 -1.96 16.44
C LYS A 290 -12.36 -3.34 16.50
N LEU A 291 -12.07 -4.24 15.54
CA LEU A 291 -12.67 -5.59 15.49
C LEU A 291 -12.03 -6.58 16.47
N LEU A 292 -10.70 -6.59 16.60
CA LEU A 292 -9.92 -7.61 17.29
C LEU A 292 -9.13 -7.12 18.48
N GLY A 293 -9.04 -5.79 18.67
CA GLY A 293 -8.15 -5.17 19.64
C GLY A 293 -6.72 -5.09 19.13
N GLN A 294 -5.77 -4.91 20.06
CA GLN A 294 -4.38 -4.57 19.73
C GLN A 294 -3.42 -5.76 19.70
N ASP A 295 -3.90 -7.01 19.80
CA ASP A 295 -3.05 -8.21 19.79
C ASP A 295 -2.51 -8.49 18.39
N HIS A 296 -1.23 -8.21 18.15
CA HIS A 296 -0.57 -8.29 16.86
C HIS A 296 -0.54 -9.68 16.24
N ARG A 297 -0.70 -10.76 17.03
CA ARG A 297 -0.80 -12.12 16.50
C ARG A 297 -2.01 -12.29 15.58
N TYR A 298 -3.09 -11.58 15.86
CA TYR A 298 -4.33 -11.60 15.08
C TYR A 298 -4.48 -10.35 14.22
N SER A 299 -4.01 -9.20 14.72
CA SER A 299 -4.18 -7.93 14.02
C SER A 299 -3.34 -7.83 12.74
N ILE A 300 -2.14 -8.45 12.68
CA ILE A 300 -1.33 -8.47 11.45
C ILE A 300 -2.05 -9.20 10.32
N PRO A 301 -2.47 -10.48 10.44
CA PRO A 301 -3.14 -11.17 9.36
C PRO A 301 -4.50 -10.54 9.00
N VAL A 302 -5.28 -10.09 9.97
CA VAL A 302 -6.58 -9.45 9.68
C VAL A 302 -6.40 -8.08 9.03
N SER A 303 -5.39 -7.30 9.41
CA SER A 303 -5.05 -6.05 8.74
C SER A 303 -4.66 -6.31 7.28
N ALA A 304 -3.85 -7.32 7.01
CA ALA A 304 -3.50 -7.72 5.65
C ALA A 304 -4.76 -8.06 4.83
N LEU A 305 -5.64 -8.91 5.35
CA LEU A 305 -6.90 -9.28 4.69
C LEU A 305 -7.85 -8.08 4.49
N CYS A 306 -7.92 -7.18 5.48
CA CYS A 306 -8.71 -5.95 5.38
C CYS A 306 -8.18 -5.05 4.26
N GLY A 307 -6.85 -4.90 4.14
CA GLY A 307 -6.23 -4.15 3.05
C GLY A 307 -6.49 -4.76 1.68
N SER A 308 -6.39 -6.09 1.56
CA SER A 308 -6.74 -6.82 0.34
C SER A 308 -8.20 -6.57 -0.06
N LEU A 309 -9.13 -6.67 0.90
CA LEU A 309 -10.55 -6.43 0.67
C LEU A 309 -10.81 -4.99 0.23
N LEU A 310 -10.21 -4.00 0.91
CA LEU A 310 -10.36 -2.60 0.56
C LEU A 310 -9.87 -2.29 -0.87
N LEU A 311 -8.71 -2.83 -1.26
CA LEU A 311 -8.19 -2.62 -2.62
C LEU A 311 -9.02 -3.34 -3.69
N LEU A 312 -9.53 -4.54 -3.41
CA LEU A 312 -10.46 -5.23 -4.32
C LEU A 312 -11.75 -4.42 -4.51
N LEU A 313 -12.31 -3.87 -3.45
CA LEU A 313 -13.49 -3.00 -3.50
C LEU A 313 -13.19 -1.72 -4.28
N ALA A 314 -12.09 -1.05 -3.99
CA ALA A 314 -11.69 0.18 -4.67
C ALA A 314 -11.44 -0.06 -6.17
N ASP A 315 -10.81 -1.17 -6.53
CA ASP A 315 -10.59 -1.56 -7.93
C ASP A 315 -11.89 -1.86 -8.67
N THR A 316 -12.82 -2.54 -8.01
CA THR A 316 -14.14 -2.83 -8.59
C THR A 316 -14.92 -1.54 -8.84
N LEU A 317 -14.93 -0.62 -7.88
CA LEU A 317 -15.54 0.70 -8.04
C LEU A 317 -14.86 1.50 -9.16
N SER A 318 -13.53 1.51 -9.20
CA SER A 318 -12.73 2.15 -10.25
C SER A 318 -13.15 1.72 -11.65
N ARG A 319 -13.40 0.42 -11.84
CA ARG A 319 -13.78 -0.16 -13.14
C ARG A 319 -15.25 -0.02 -13.47
N SER A 320 -16.11 0.06 -12.46
CA SER A 320 -17.56 0.19 -12.68
C SER A 320 -18.02 1.64 -12.88
N MET A 321 -17.30 2.62 -12.30
CA MET A 321 -17.64 4.05 -12.44
C MET A 321 -17.02 4.71 -13.67
N GLY A 322 -16.01 4.12 -14.27
CA GLY A 322 -15.34 4.65 -15.46
C GLY A 322 -16.08 4.27 -16.76
N SER A 323 -16.59 5.24 -17.50
CA SER A 323 -17.18 5.02 -18.83
C SER A 323 -16.08 4.74 -19.88
N GLY A 324 -15.65 3.47 -19.97
CA GLY A 324 -14.64 3.00 -20.96
C GLY A 324 -13.19 2.97 -20.47
N SER A 325 -12.82 3.69 -19.40
CA SER A 325 -11.50 3.61 -18.77
C SER A 325 -11.64 3.46 -17.24
N ALA A 326 -10.75 2.69 -16.61
CA ALA A 326 -10.76 2.58 -15.16
C ALA A 326 -10.29 3.90 -14.50
N LEU A 327 -11.00 4.34 -13.46
CA LEU A 327 -10.57 5.48 -12.67
C LEU A 327 -9.30 5.13 -11.87
N PRO A 328 -8.47 6.12 -11.49
CA PRO A 328 -7.31 5.87 -10.64
C PRO A 328 -7.70 5.26 -9.28
N VAL A 329 -7.16 4.09 -8.95
CA VAL A 329 -7.47 3.39 -7.68
C VAL A 329 -7.00 4.21 -6.47
N GLY A 330 -5.87 4.92 -6.61
CA GLY A 330 -5.37 5.83 -5.57
C GLY A 330 -6.35 6.96 -5.24
N ALA A 331 -7.08 7.50 -6.23
CA ALA A 331 -8.12 8.49 -6.02
C ALA A 331 -9.34 7.89 -5.29
N ILE A 332 -9.78 6.69 -5.68
CA ILE A 332 -10.90 5.99 -5.03
C ILE A 332 -10.56 5.67 -3.57
N THR A 333 -9.35 5.14 -3.29
CA THR A 333 -8.94 4.86 -1.90
C THR A 333 -8.85 6.14 -1.06
N SER A 334 -8.45 7.26 -1.66
CA SER A 334 -8.41 8.56 -0.97
C SER A 334 -9.81 9.11 -0.70
N LEU A 335 -10.72 8.98 -1.67
CA LEU A 335 -12.11 9.39 -1.53
C LEU A 335 -12.86 8.60 -0.45
N LEU A 336 -12.57 7.31 -0.32
CA LEU A 336 -13.10 6.46 0.76
C LEU A 336 -12.41 6.76 2.10
N GLY A 337 -11.11 7.07 2.05
CA GLY A 337 -10.27 7.26 3.23
C GLY A 337 -10.52 8.54 3.98
N ALA A 338 -10.65 9.65 3.29
CA ALA A 338 -10.80 10.95 3.93
C ALA A 338 -12.08 11.06 4.78
N PRO A 339 -13.30 10.71 4.28
CA PRO A 339 -14.51 10.71 5.11
C PRO A 339 -14.46 9.73 6.27
N PHE A 340 -13.89 8.52 6.04
CA PHE A 340 -13.70 7.55 7.13
C PHE A 340 -12.84 8.14 8.24
N PHE A 341 -11.79 8.88 7.89
CA PHE A 341 -10.89 9.50 8.85
C PHE A 341 -11.59 10.59 9.68
N VAL A 342 -12.38 11.43 9.02
CA VAL A 342 -13.22 12.43 9.68
C VAL A 342 -14.18 11.74 10.66
N ALA A 343 -14.88 10.69 10.23
CA ALA A 343 -15.78 9.92 11.09
C ALA A 343 -15.08 9.33 12.33
N VAL A 344 -13.83 8.84 12.17
CA VAL A 344 -13.03 8.32 13.29
C VAL A 344 -12.68 9.40 14.31
N ILE A 345 -12.31 10.61 13.85
CA ILE A 345 -12.01 11.74 14.74
C ILE A 345 -13.21 12.12 15.58
N PHE A 346 -14.38 12.19 14.97
CA PHE A 346 -15.62 12.59 15.67
C PHE A 346 -16.22 11.48 16.55
N SER A 347 -16.00 10.20 16.23
CA SER A 347 -16.49 9.08 17.04
C SER A 347 -15.76 8.91 18.38
N LYS A 348 -14.57 9.49 18.53
CA LYS A 348 -13.74 9.38 19.74
C LYS A 348 -14.24 10.24 20.92
N LYS A 349 -15.33 10.96 20.77
CA LYS A 349 -15.90 11.85 21.79
C LYS A 349 -16.74 11.14 22.86
N GLU A 350 -17.05 9.84 22.70
CA GLU A 350 -17.90 9.11 23.65
C GLU A 350 -17.15 8.22 24.67
N ASP A 351 -15.85 7.96 24.49
CA ASP A 351 -15.08 7.08 25.39
C ASP A 351 -14.21 7.85 26.42
N GLY A 352 -14.49 9.11 26.65
CA GLY A 352 -13.68 9.99 27.48
C GLY A 352 -14.37 10.43 28.79
N VAL A 353 -15.04 9.52 29.50
CA VAL A 353 -15.37 9.71 30.93
C VAL A 353 -15.40 8.34 31.60
N CYS A 354 -14.35 7.97 32.28
CA CYS A 354 -14.18 7.39 33.61
C CYS A 354 -12.75 6.95 33.80
#